data_a5f9d9e5281364da5df3f3166917e1e5
#
_entry.id   a5f9d9e5281364da5df3f3166917e1e5
#
_cell.length_a   1.000
_cell.length_b   1.000
_cell.length_c   1.000
_cell.angle_alpha   90.00
_cell.angle_beta   90.00
_cell.angle_gamma   90.00
#
_symmetry.space_group_name_H-M   'P 1'
#
loop_
_entity.id
_entity.type
_entity.pdbx_description
1 polymer ?
#
loop_
_entity_poly.entity_id
_entity_poly.type
_entity_poly.pdbx_seq_one_letter_code
_entity_poly.pdbx_strand_id
1 'polypeptide(L)'
;LRQQALVQAEAGVDIVAPSDMMDGRIGMLRQAFEENGLIHTQIMAYSAKYASAWYGPFRDAVGSAGNLGKSSKKTYQMDPANSDEALREVALDLQEGADMVMVKPGLPYLDIVRRVKDAFGAPTFVYQVSGEYAMIKAAAQNGWIDEKTLLAMKRAGANGVLTYYAIQAAQWMKDEGVLSPR
;
A
#
# COMPACT_ATOMS: atom_id res chain seq x y z
N LEU A 1 1.51 -5.46 -17.55
CA LEU A 1 2.03 -4.54 -16.54
C LEU A 1 2.94 -3.47 -17.17
N ARG A 2 4.04 -3.88 -17.90
CA ARG A 2 4.98 -2.94 -18.54
C ARG A 2 4.29 -1.89 -19.42
N GLN A 3 3.45 -2.33 -20.36
CA GLN A 3 2.73 -1.42 -21.26
C GLN A 3 1.78 -0.49 -20.50
N GLN A 4 1.09 -0.98 -19.50
CA GLN A 4 0.19 -0.18 -18.66
C GLN A 4 0.96 0.93 -17.92
N ALA A 5 2.11 0.60 -17.34
CA ALA A 5 2.93 1.56 -16.62
C ALA A 5 3.50 2.65 -17.54
N LEU A 6 3.95 2.28 -18.75
CA LEU A 6 4.42 3.24 -19.77
C LEU A 6 3.31 4.23 -20.16
N VAL A 7 2.11 3.73 -20.49
CA VAL A 7 0.96 4.59 -20.84
C VAL A 7 0.61 5.56 -19.70
N GLN A 8 0.65 5.11 -18.46
CA GLN A 8 0.39 5.97 -17.31
C GLN A 8 1.48 7.05 -17.16
N ALA A 9 2.74 6.67 -17.27
CA ALA A 9 3.87 7.60 -17.17
C ALA A 9 3.88 8.62 -18.32
N GLU A 10 3.62 8.20 -19.55
CA GLU A 10 3.46 9.07 -20.72
C GLU A 10 2.30 10.05 -20.56
N ALA A 11 1.23 9.65 -19.87
CA ALA A 11 0.10 10.52 -19.52
C ALA A 11 0.42 11.54 -18.40
N GLY A 12 1.63 11.51 -17.82
CA GLY A 12 2.10 12.47 -16.83
C GLY A 12 1.87 12.06 -15.37
N VAL A 13 1.73 10.76 -15.08
CA VAL A 13 1.66 10.27 -13.71
C VAL A 13 3.05 10.38 -13.05
N ASP A 14 3.14 11.01 -11.88
CA ASP A 14 4.39 11.15 -11.13
C ASP A 14 4.84 9.83 -10.50
N ILE A 15 3.89 9.01 -10.03
CA ILE A 15 4.16 7.77 -9.31
C ILE A 15 3.26 6.67 -9.85
N VAL A 16 3.85 5.55 -10.25
CA VAL A 16 3.10 4.31 -10.53
C VAL A 16 3.18 3.37 -9.33
N ALA A 17 2.09 2.68 -9.03
CA ALA A 17 2.00 1.76 -7.90
C ALA A 17 1.50 0.39 -8.35
N PRO A 18 2.38 -0.44 -8.96
CA PRO A 18 1.99 -1.75 -9.48
C PRO A 18 1.61 -2.68 -8.34
N SER A 19 0.37 -3.18 -8.37
CA SER A 19 -0.12 -4.16 -7.38
C SER A 19 0.29 -5.58 -7.79
N ASP A 20 1.58 -5.80 -7.94
CA ASP A 20 2.18 -7.06 -8.38
C ASP A 20 3.30 -7.44 -7.39
N MET A 21 3.30 -8.70 -6.94
CA MET A 21 4.23 -9.22 -5.94
C MET A 21 5.24 -10.21 -6.53
N MET A 22 5.37 -10.27 -7.83
CA MET A 22 6.28 -11.21 -8.50
C MET A 22 7.67 -10.59 -8.64
N ASP A 23 8.70 -11.33 -8.29
CA ASP A 23 10.10 -10.92 -8.40
C ASP A 23 10.47 -10.45 -9.81
N GLY A 24 11.32 -9.45 -9.89
CA GLY A 24 11.79 -8.88 -11.16
C GLY A 24 10.81 -7.90 -11.83
N ARG A 25 9.60 -7.71 -11.29
CA ARG A 25 8.60 -6.83 -11.91
C ARG A 25 8.92 -5.35 -11.74
N ILE A 26 9.47 -4.97 -10.61
CA ILE A 26 9.89 -3.60 -10.33
C ILE A 26 11.10 -3.24 -11.22
N GLY A 27 12.10 -4.13 -11.30
CA GLY A 27 13.25 -3.96 -12.19
C GLY A 27 12.86 -3.82 -13.65
N MET A 28 11.92 -4.65 -14.13
CA MET A 28 11.38 -4.54 -15.48
C MET A 28 10.71 -3.17 -15.74
N LEU A 29 9.98 -2.62 -14.77
CA LEU A 29 9.32 -1.32 -14.91
C LEU A 29 10.33 -0.19 -14.89
N ARG A 30 11.33 -0.21 -13.98
CA ARG A 30 12.40 0.77 -13.92
C ARG A 30 13.16 0.81 -15.23
N GLN A 31 13.59 -0.34 -15.74
CA GLN A 31 14.25 -0.43 -17.02
C GLN A 31 13.39 0.16 -18.15
N ALA A 32 12.09 -0.16 -18.17
CA ALA A 32 11.19 0.37 -19.19
C ALA A 32 11.09 1.90 -19.16
N PHE A 33 11.06 2.51 -17.97
CA PHE A 33 11.03 3.96 -17.85
C PHE A 33 12.32 4.60 -18.32
N GLU A 34 13.49 4.06 -17.95
CA GLU A 34 14.79 4.55 -18.40
C GLU A 34 14.92 4.47 -19.93
N GLU A 35 14.55 3.33 -20.54
CA GLU A 35 14.59 3.13 -22.00
C GLU A 35 13.71 4.11 -22.78
N ASN A 36 12.63 4.63 -22.15
CA ASN A 36 11.70 5.57 -22.79
C ASN A 36 11.86 7.02 -22.32
N GLY A 37 12.94 7.34 -21.59
CA GLY A 37 13.21 8.70 -21.12
C GLY A 37 12.28 9.20 -20.00
N LEU A 38 11.51 8.29 -19.37
CA LEU A 38 10.56 8.60 -18.28
C LEU A 38 11.25 8.52 -16.91
N ILE A 39 12.46 9.06 -16.83
CA ILE A 39 13.38 8.92 -15.67
C ILE A 39 12.86 9.54 -14.37
N HIS A 40 11.88 10.45 -14.45
CA HIS A 40 11.30 11.11 -13.28
C HIS A 40 10.08 10.39 -12.72
N THR A 41 9.54 9.39 -13.43
CA THR A 41 8.41 8.60 -12.92
C THR A 41 8.87 7.65 -11.82
N GLN A 42 8.32 7.83 -10.63
CA GLN A 42 8.64 7.03 -9.45
C GLN A 42 7.83 5.74 -9.39
N ILE A 43 8.35 4.75 -8.67
CA ILE A 43 7.70 3.46 -8.47
C ILE A 43 7.45 3.24 -6.98
N MET A 44 6.17 3.07 -6.61
CA MET A 44 5.75 2.63 -5.28
C MET A 44 5.42 1.13 -5.34
N ALA A 45 6.32 0.29 -4.83
CA ALA A 45 6.16 -1.15 -4.88
C ALA A 45 5.20 -1.66 -3.79
N TYR A 46 4.31 -2.59 -4.15
CA TYR A 46 3.47 -3.34 -3.19
C TYR A 46 4.28 -4.48 -2.55
N SER A 47 5.43 -4.16 -1.95
CA SER A 47 6.45 -5.11 -1.50
C SER A 47 5.96 -6.07 -0.42
N ALA A 48 5.27 -5.56 0.60
CA ALA A 48 4.79 -6.35 1.74
C ALA A 48 3.25 -6.47 1.72
N LYS A 49 2.74 -7.31 0.82
CA LYS A 49 1.30 -7.54 0.67
C LYS A 49 0.91 -8.93 1.15
N TYR A 50 0.18 -8.98 2.24
CA TYR A 50 -0.24 -10.20 2.91
C TYR A 50 -1.56 -10.75 2.39
N ALA A 51 -1.69 -12.07 2.37
CA ALA A 51 -2.98 -12.73 2.25
C ALA A 51 -3.84 -12.36 3.46
N SER A 52 -5.10 -11.95 3.25
CA SER A 52 -5.89 -11.40 4.35
C SER A 52 -7.39 -11.55 4.13
N ALA A 53 -8.12 -11.79 5.22
CA ALA A 53 -9.57 -11.69 5.28
C ALA A 53 -10.09 -10.24 5.21
N TRP A 54 -9.24 -9.25 5.52
CA TRP A 54 -9.57 -7.83 5.55
C TRP A 54 -9.90 -7.23 4.16
N TYR A 55 -9.73 -7.99 3.09
CA TYR A 55 -10.11 -7.58 1.73
C TYR A 55 -11.59 -7.85 1.39
N GLY A 56 -12.39 -8.39 2.32
CA GLY A 56 -13.76 -8.83 2.06
C GLY A 56 -14.61 -7.79 1.34
N PRO A 57 -14.89 -6.61 1.91
CA PRO A 57 -15.79 -5.62 1.31
C PRO A 57 -15.37 -5.18 -0.10
N PHE A 58 -14.06 -5.05 -0.34
CA PHE A 58 -13.54 -4.72 -1.67
C PHE A 58 -13.76 -5.87 -2.66
N ARG A 59 -13.52 -7.12 -2.24
CA ARG A 59 -13.73 -8.30 -3.10
C ARG A 59 -15.18 -8.43 -3.53
N ASP A 60 -16.11 -8.17 -2.63
CA ASP A 60 -17.53 -8.18 -2.90
C ASP A 60 -17.92 -7.07 -3.88
N ALA A 61 -17.43 -5.85 -3.64
CA ALA A 61 -17.72 -4.69 -4.47
C ALA A 61 -17.24 -4.83 -5.93
N VAL A 62 -16.09 -5.48 -6.15
CA VAL A 62 -15.52 -5.68 -7.51
C VAL A 62 -15.84 -7.05 -8.11
N GLY A 63 -16.64 -7.89 -7.45
CA GLY A 63 -17.00 -9.21 -7.93
C GLY A 63 -15.80 -10.16 -8.11
N SER A 64 -14.67 -9.90 -7.46
CA SER A 64 -13.41 -10.63 -7.70
C SER A 64 -13.45 -12.09 -7.27
N ALA A 65 -14.39 -12.48 -6.43
CA ALA A 65 -14.61 -13.87 -6.04
C ALA A 65 -15.05 -14.73 -7.25
N GLY A 66 -15.86 -14.17 -8.15
CA GLY A 66 -16.30 -14.86 -9.36
C GLY A 66 -15.18 -15.08 -10.39
N ASN A 67 -14.23 -14.13 -10.47
CA ASN A 67 -13.14 -14.17 -11.45
C ASN A 67 -12.01 -15.14 -11.08
N LEU A 68 -11.85 -15.47 -9.79
CA LEU A 68 -10.81 -16.38 -9.29
C LEU A 68 -11.23 -17.86 -9.35
N GLY A 69 -12.53 -18.17 -9.51
CA GLY A 69 -13.04 -19.54 -9.43
C GLY A 69 -12.61 -20.21 -8.12
N LYS A 70 -11.96 -21.38 -8.23
CA LYS A 70 -11.40 -22.12 -7.08
C LYS A 70 -9.98 -21.69 -6.69
N SER A 71 -9.37 -20.73 -7.39
CA SER A 71 -8.00 -20.28 -7.15
C SER A 71 -7.88 -19.43 -5.90
N SER A 72 -6.75 -19.52 -5.21
CA SER A 72 -6.45 -18.73 -4.01
C SER A 72 -5.29 -17.76 -4.27
N LYS A 73 -5.42 -16.52 -3.83
CA LYS A 73 -4.33 -15.53 -3.86
C LYS A 73 -3.20 -15.83 -2.87
N LYS A 74 -3.39 -16.82 -1.98
CA LYS A 74 -2.36 -17.28 -1.04
C LYS A 74 -1.14 -17.90 -1.72
N THR A 75 -1.20 -18.16 -3.01
CA THR A 75 -0.07 -18.68 -3.79
C THR A 75 1.03 -17.67 -4.05
N TYR A 76 0.73 -16.37 -3.92
CA TYR A 76 1.68 -15.27 -4.18
C TYR A 76 1.58 -14.12 -3.18
N GLN A 77 0.52 -14.03 -2.37
CA GLN A 77 0.45 -13.10 -1.24
C GLN A 77 1.11 -13.74 -0.02
N MET A 78 1.83 -12.94 0.77
CA MET A 78 2.59 -13.41 1.92
C MET A 78 1.71 -14.11 2.95
N ASP A 79 2.29 -15.07 3.64
CA ASP A 79 1.68 -15.73 4.80
C ASP A 79 1.53 -14.71 5.95
N PRO A 80 0.31 -14.50 6.47
CA PRO A 80 0.07 -13.58 7.59
C PRO A 80 0.82 -13.96 8.88
N ALA A 81 1.30 -15.19 9.01
CA ALA A 81 2.09 -15.63 10.15
C ALA A 81 3.60 -15.40 10.00
N ASN A 82 4.05 -14.95 8.81
CA ASN A 82 5.48 -14.75 8.52
C ASN A 82 5.81 -13.25 8.44
N SER A 83 6.67 -12.77 9.32
CA SER A 83 7.12 -11.37 9.32
C SER A 83 8.47 -11.15 8.66
N ASP A 84 9.25 -12.19 8.39
CA ASP A 84 10.63 -12.07 7.89
C ASP A 84 10.68 -11.96 6.37
N GLU A 85 9.76 -12.62 5.68
CA GLU A 85 9.60 -12.53 4.22
C GLU A 85 9.42 -11.07 3.75
N ALA A 86 8.66 -10.26 4.51
CA ALA A 86 8.45 -8.86 4.18
C ALA A 86 9.75 -8.06 4.04
N LEU A 87 10.73 -8.29 4.89
CA LEU A 87 12.02 -7.60 4.82
C LEU A 87 12.81 -8.03 3.58
N ARG A 88 12.75 -9.31 3.23
CA ARG A 88 13.40 -9.84 2.03
C ARG A 88 12.79 -9.22 0.76
N GLU A 89 11.48 -9.24 0.64
CA GLU A 89 10.77 -8.72 -0.52
C GLU A 89 10.97 -7.20 -0.68
N VAL A 90 10.94 -6.45 0.43
CA VAL A 90 11.25 -5.02 0.41
C VAL A 90 12.68 -4.77 -0.06
N ALA A 91 13.66 -5.57 0.40
CA ALA A 91 15.04 -5.44 -0.03
C ALA A 91 15.19 -5.67 -1.54
N LEU A 92 14.53 -6.68 -2.08
CA LEU A 92 14.54 -7.00 -3.52
C LEU A 92 13.93 -5.86 -4.34
N ASP A 93 12.75 -5.37 -3.98
CA ASP A 93 12.08 -4.27 -4.69
C ASP A 93 12.92 -2.99 -4.68
N LEU A 94 13.56 -2.65 -3.55
CA LEU A 94 14.46 -1.50 -3.48
C LEU A 94 15.70 -1.68 -4.36
N GLN A 95 16.28 -2.89 -4.42
CA GLN A 95 17.40 -3.21 -5.31
C GLN A 95 16.99 -3.14 -6.79
N GLU A 96 15.76 -3.50 -7.10
CA GLU A 96 15.18 -3.41 -8.45
C GLU A 96 14.83 -1.97 -8.87
N GLY A 97 14.91 -1.00 -7.96
CA GLY A 97 14.70 0.42 -8.26
C GLY A 97 13.34 0.99 -7.84
N ALA A 98 12.70 0.39 -6.84
CA ALA A 98 11.57 1.04 -6.19
C ALA A 98 12.02 2.31 -5.44
N ASP A 99 11.28 3.41 -5.60
CA ASP A 99 11.53 4.67 -4.89
C ASP A 99 10.88 4.67 -3.51
N MET A 100 9.82 3.91 -3.37
CA MET A 100 9.05 3.75 -2.12
C MET A 100 8.38 2.39 -2.06
N VAL A 101 8.06 1.96 -0.86
CA VAL A 101 7.48 0.63 -0.59
C VAL A 101 6.19 0.72 0.19
N MET A 102 5.33 -0.29 0.06
CA MET A 102 4.02 -0.33 0.67
C MET A 102 3.79 -1.60 1.46
N VAL A 103 3.22 -1.45 2.65
CA VAL A 103 2.71 -2.54 3.49
C VAL A 103 1.17 -2.59 3.36
N LYS A 104 0.63 -3.77 3.07
CA LYS A 104 -0.82 -3.98 2.88
C LYS A 104 -1.24 -5.36 3.40
N PRO A 105 -2.27 -5.47 4.26
CA PRO A 105 -3.05 -4.41 4.93
C PRO A 105 -2.24 -3.53 5.88
N GLY A 106 -2.92 -2.55 6.51
CA GLY A 106 -2.30 -1.56 7.39
C GLY A 106 -2.27 -1.93 8.87
N LEU A 107 -3.38 -1.72 9.59
CA LEU A 107 -3.45 -1.86 11.05
C LEU A 107 -2.98 -3.23 11.58
N PRO A 108 -3.33 -4.37 10.95
CA PRO A 108 -2.88 -5.67 11.43
C PRO A 108 -1.37 -5.93 11.24
N TYR A 109 -0.64 -5.04 10.54
CA TYR A 109 0.76 -5.19 10.15
C TYR A 109 1.62 -3.97 10.50
N LEU A 110 1.28 -3.25 11.59
CA LEU A 110 2.07 -2.09 12.06
C LEU A 110 3.47 -2.49 12.52
N ASP A 111 3.66 -3.70 12.99
CA ASP A 111 4.95 -4.31 13.28
C ASP A 111 5.82 -4.39 12.02
N ILE A 112 5.24 -4.80 10.89
CA ILE A 112 5.93 -4.86 9.59
C ILE A 112 6.30 -3.45 9.12
N VAL A 113 5.39 -2.49 9.25
CA VAL A 113 5.69 -1.07 8.93
C VAL A 113 6.90 -0.59 9.71
N ARG A 114 6.94 -0.87 11.02
CA ARG A 114 8.05 -0.47 11.88
C ARG A 114 9.34 -1.17 11.49
N ARG A 115 9.31 -2.49 11.27
CA ARG A 115 10.48 -3.29 10.87
C ARG A 115 11.06 -2.80 9.54
N VAL A 116 10.23 -2.56 8.53
CA VAL A 116 10.65 -2.05 7.21
C VAL A 116 11.29 -0.68 7.36
N LYS A 117 10.67 0.22 8.13
CA LYS A 117 11.21 1.56 8.36
C LYS A 117 12.55 1.55 9.06
N ASP A 118 12.72 0.70 10.05
CA ASP A 118 13.99 0.56 10.80
C ASP A 118 15.09 -0.07 9.96
N ALA A 119 14.75 -1.07 9.15
CA ALA A 119 15.75 -1.79 8.35
C ALA A 119 16.26 -0.99 7.14
N PHE A 120 15.40 -0.23 6.48
CA PHE A 120 15.74 0.37 5.17
C PHE A 120 15.72 1.90 5.17
N GLY A 121 15.04 2.56 6.11
CA GLY A 121 14.87 4.03 6.10
C GLY A 121 14.09 4.57 4.89
N ALA A 122 13.70 3.71 3.95
CA ALA A 122 12.99 4.05 2.72
C ALA A 122 11.62 4.71 3.00
N PRO A 123 11.10 5.53 2.07
CA PRO A 123 9.72 5.99 2.14
C PRO A 123 8.75 4.80 2.18
N THR A 124 8.07 4.63 3.32
CA THR A 124 7.19 3.50 3.59
C THR A 124 5.75 3.96 3.64
N PHE A 125 4.91 3.37 2.80
CA PHE A 125 3.48 3.63 2.73
C PHE A 125 2.69 2.48 3.31
N VAL A 126 1.46 2.78 3.71
CA VAL A 126 0.54 1.80 4.28
C VAL A 126 -0.79 1.87 3.57
N TYR A 127 -1.36 0.72 3.25
CA TYR A 127 -2.70 0.66 2.69
C TYR A 127 -3.70 0.17 3.75
N GLN A 128 -4.53 1.08 4.25
CA GLN A 128 -5.70 0.72 5.05
C GLN A 128 -6.77 0.15 4.13
N VAL A 129 -6.99 -1.16 4.19
CA VAL A 129 -7.90 -1.85 3.28
C VAL A 129 -9.36 -1.74 3.70
N SER A 130 -10.26 -2.16 2.83
CA SER A 130 -11.71 -2.00 2.98
C SER A 130 -12.28 -2.60 4.26
N GLY A 131 -11.78 -3.76 4.70
CA GLY A 131 -12.21 -4.39 5.94
C GLY A 131 -11.79 -3.61 7.18
N GLU A 132 -10.59 -3.02 7.17
CA GLU A 132 -10.14 -2.15 8.25
C GLU A 132 -11.02 -0.90 8.35
N TYR A 133 -11.27 -0.26 7.20
CA TYR A 133 -12.16 0.89 7.12
C TYR A 133 -13.56 0.55 7.63
N ALA A 134 -14.17 -0.54 7.17
CA ALA A 134 -15.49 -0.98 7.58
C ALA A 134 -15.58 -1.27 9.09
N MET A 135 -14.57 -1.93 9.65
CA MET A 135 -14.48 -2.22 11.09
C MET A 135 -14.43 -0.94 11.92
N ILE A 136 -13.53 -0.01 11.57
CA ILE A 136 -13.39 1.27 12.27
C ILE A 136 -14.68 2.07 12.17
N LYS A 137 -15.26 2.14 10.97
CA LYS A 137 -16.52 2.87 10.73
C LYS A 137 -17.67 2.34 11.59
N ALA A 138 -17.82 1.02 11.62
CA ALA A 138 -18.85 0.39 12.44
C ALA A 138 -18.64 0.63 13.95
N ALA A 139 -17.40 0.51 14.43
CA ALA A 139 -17.08 0.77 15.82
C ALA A 139 -17.28 2.24 16.22
N ALA A 140 -16.92 3.17 15.36
CA ALA A 140 -17.13 4.61 15.58
C ALA A 140 -18.60 4.99 15.59
N GLN A 141 -19.41 4.43 14.68
CA GLN A 141 -20.87 4.62 14.66
C GLN A 141 -21.57 4.17 15.95
N ASN A 142 -20.98 3.18 16.63
CA ASN A 142 -21.47 2.72 17.95
C ASN A 142 -20.84 3.49 19.12
N GLY A 143 -20.00 4.50 18.87
CA GLY A 143 -19.34 5.26 19.91
C GLY A 143 -18.23 4.51 20.67
N TRP A 144 -17.75 3.42 20.14
CA TRP A 144 -16.75 2.57 20.84
C TRP A 144 -15.31 3.04 20.62
N ILE A 145 -15.03 3.69 19.50
CA ILE A 145 -13.69 4.22 19.17
C ILE A 145 -13.81 5.58 18.46
N ASP A 146 -12.69 6.33 18.44
CA ASP A 146 -12.51 7.47 17.56
C ASP A 146 -11.99 6.99 16.18
N GLU A 147 -12.50 7.57 15.10
CA GLU A 147 -12.08 7.26 13.73
C GLU A 147 -10.63 7.67 13.43
N LYS A 148 -10.01 8.53 14.25
CA LYS A 148 -8.63 9.02 14.09
C LYS A 148 -7.53 7.96 14.33
N THR A 149 -7.88 6.69 14.23
CA THR A 149 -6.95 5.55 14.39
C THR A 149 -5.81 5.54 13.36
N LEU A 150 -5.90 6.32 12.29
CA LEU A 150 -4.83 6.51 11.28
C LEU A 150 -3.51 6.99 11.89
N LEU A 151 -3.55 7.69 13.03
CA LEU A 151 -2.35 8.08 13.79
C LEU A 151 -1.48 6.90 14.20
N ALA A 152 -2.06 5.72 14.39
CA ALA A 152 -1.30 4.52 14.70
C ALA A 152 -0.35 4.13 13.56
N MET A 153 -0.76 4.30 12.31
CA MET A 153 0.07 4.04 11.13
C MET A 153 1.24 5.02 11.04
N LYS A 154 0.97 6.32 11.28
CA LYS A 154 2.04 7.34 11.35
C LYS A 154 3.04 7.04 12.46
N ARG A 155 2.57 6.69 13.66
CA ARG A 155 3.42 6.32 14.81
C ARG A 155 4.29 5.09 14.48
N ALA A 156 3.77 4.11 13.73
CA ALA A 156 4.54 2.95 13.26
C ALA A 156 5.66 3.31 12.27
N GLY A 157 5.64 4.52 11.69
CA GLY A 157 6.68 5.02 10.80
C GLY A 157 6.23 5.24 9.36
N ALA A 158 4.93 5.14 9.06
CA ALA A 158 4.42 5.40 7.72
C ALA A 158 4.66 6.85 7.30
N ASN A 159 5.19 7.05 6.09
CA ASN A 159 5.33 8.34 5.43
C ASN A 159 4.02 8.80 4.79
N GLY A 160 3.18 7.86 4.38
CA GLY A 160 1.86 8.13 3.84
C GLY A 160 0.92 6.94 4.03
N VAL A 161 -0.38 7.22 3.95
CA VAL A 161 -1.43 6.22 4.13
C VAL A 161 -2.43 6.31 2.98
N LEU A 162 -2.64 5.20 2.28
CA LEU A 162 -3.75 5.05 1.36
C LEU A 162 -4.96 4.57 2.16
N THR A 163 -6.04 5.30 2.12
CA THR A 163 -7.21 5.04 2.97
C THR A 163 -8.51 5.51 2.34
N TYR A 164 -9.59 4.82 2.64
CA TYR A 164 -10.95 5.28 2.33
C TYR A 164 -11.38 6.49 3.16
N TYR A 165 -10.66 6.81 4.25
CA TYR A 165 -10.84 8.03 5.04
C TYR A 165 -10.14 9.26 4.46
N ALA A 166 -9.50 9.21 3.28
CA ALA A 166 -8.60 10.26 2.81
C ALA A 166 -9.20 11.68 2.90
N ILE A 167 -10.44 11.86 2.44
CA ILE A 167 -11.13 13.16 2.48
C ILE A 167 -11.42 13.58 3.92
N GLN A 168 -11.94 12.69 4.76
CA GLN A 168 -12.19 12.95 6.17
C GLN A 168 -10.90 13.27 6.93
N ALA A 169 -9.84 12.49 6.71
CA ALA A 169 -8.55 12.72 7.35
C ALA A 169 -7.98 14.09 6.97
N ALA A 170 -8.07 14.50 5.71
CA ALA A 170 -7.66 15.82 5.27
C ALA A 170 -8.48 16.94 5.97
N GLN A 171 -9.78 16.73 6.16
CA GLN A 171 -10.62 17.68 6.90
C GLN A 171 -10.21 17.77 8.38
N TRP A 172 -10.02 16.63 9.06
CA TRP A 172 -9.54 16.63 10.45
C TRP A 172 -8.19 17.36 10.59
N MET A 173 -7.24 17.13 9.69
CA MET A 173 -5.94 17.79 9.70
C MET A 173 -6.07 19.30 9.48
N LYS A 174 -7.02 19.74 8.66
CA LYS A 174 -7.32 21.15 8.45
C LYS A 174 -7.93 21.79 9.71
N ASP A 175 -8.92 21.13 10.30
CA ASP A 175 -9.63 21.63 11.49
C ASP A 175 -8.71 21.72 12.72
N GLU A 176 -7.72 20.84 12.81
CA GLU A 176 -6.69 20.84 13.86
C GLU A 176 -5.48 21.75 13.55
N GLY A 177 -5.49 22.47 12.43
CA GLY A 177 -4.42 23.38 12.01
C GLY A 177 -3.12 22.68 11.58
N VAL A 178 -3.17 21.39 11.31
CA VAL A 178 -2.00 20.60 10.83
C VAL A 178 -1.71 20.92 9.36
N LEU A 179 -2.73 21.22 8.58
CA LEU A 179 -2.60 21.68 7.20
C LEU A 179 -2.82 23.20 7.17
N SER A 180 -1.74 23.96 7.00
CA SER A 180 -1.86 25.39 6.67
C SER A 180 -2.35 25.53 5.23
N PRO A 181 -3.26 26.48 4.94
CA PRO A 181 -3.56 26.83 3.55
C PRO A 181 -2.27 27.34 2.89
N ARG A 182 -1.90 26.73 1.78
CA ARG A 182 -0.83 27.21 0.90
C ARG A 182 -1.34 28.34 0.03
#